data_59eb48b9dddd18d2e686c9ae5c6d6072
#
_entry.id   59eb48b9dddd18d2e686c9ae5c6d6072
#
_cell.length_a   1.000
_cell.length_b   1.000
_cell.length_c   1.000
_cell.angle_alpha   90.00
_cell.angle_beta   90.00
_cell.angle_gamma   90.00
#
_symmetry.space_group_name_H-M   'P 1'
#
loop_
_entity.id
_entity.type
_entity.pdbx_description
1 polymer ?
#
loop_
_entity_poly.entity_id
_entity_poly.type
_entity_poly.pdbx_seq_one_letter_code
_entity_poly.pdbx_strand_id
1 'polypeptide(L)'
;MLRSYINAVPCTKFILLADSLESRDVKLFDCIVKGHLAQKHKIHLCVFEGVFKKAQDKFQSSSNITLHNFVSGDNELRDHEAFEELCSGFLNNEVVIIDSLANAILQYGLSLCYKVFNFLRNNKALKQIITVLHKDLLSSDLSQATLYFNNLVTLNIDIQPKFMTDSLRLCYQYKKSGGRIISEIEEYRFEGESLITTKVAKPDADKLLTKIAPNSVNPEDLTTFKIRLTDEEKLSRDRVVLPYLPSANKEDPSTEGHIFYQFDEVDDWDEEDPDDDLDI
;
A
#
# COMPACT_ATOMS: atom_id res chain seq x y z
N MET A 1 13.39 -1.83 11.02
CA MET A 1 12.67 -0.62 10.59
C MET A 1 11.21 -0.62 11.04
N LEU A 2 10.46 -1.71 10.84
CA LEU A 2 9.05 -1.80 11.26
C LEU A 2 8.83 -1.37 12.72
N ARG A 3 9.64 -1.87 13.65
CA ARG A 3 9.56 -1.52 15.08
C ARG A 3 9.66 -0.01 15.33
N SER A 4 10.47 0.72 14.56
CA SER A 4 10.58 2.17 14.70
C SER A 4 9.32 2.89 14.19
N TYR A 5 8.73 2.43 13.10
CA TYR A 5 7.49 2.99 12.57
C TYR A 5 6.29 2.78 13.50
N ILE A 6 6.18 1.59 14.09
CA ILE A 6 5.14 1.28 15.09
C ILE A 6 5.30 2.18 16.31
N ASN A 7 6.53 2.42 16.75
CA ASN A 7 6.82 3.28 17.89
C ASN A 7 6.75 4.79 17.55
N ALA A 8 6.20 5.15 16.40
CA ALA A 8 6.05 6.53 15.93
C ALA A 8 7.38 7.30 15.73
N VAL A 9 8.45 6.61 15.36
CA VAL A 9 9.74 7.23 15.04
C VAL A 9 10.25 6.71 13.69
N PRO A 10 10.16 7.45 12.60
CA PRO A 10 9.53 8.75 12.43
C PRO A 10 8.01 8.70 12.62
N CYS A 11 7.39 9.84 12.91
CA CYS A 11 5.96 9.89 13.22
C CYS A 11 5.11 9.37 12.06
N THR A 12 4.50 8.21 12.26
CA THR A 12 3.52 7.60 11.36
C THR A 12 2.14 7.92 11.89
N LYS A 13 1.47 8.89 11.28
CA LYS A 13 0.19 9.41 11.80
C LYS A 13 -0.90 8.36 11.77
N PHE A 14 -1.00 7.59 10.70
CA PHE A 14 -2.03 6.59 10.53
C PHE A 14 -1.43 5.27 10.04
N ILE A 15 -1.61 4.22 10.82
CA ILE A 15 -1.16 2.85 10.55
C ILE A 15 -2.36 1.96 10.27
N LEU A 16 -2.34 1.28 9.15
CA LEU A 16 -3.26 0.21 8.79
C LEU A 16 -2.53 -1.13 8.86
N LEU A 17 -3.01 -2.04 9.69
CA LEU A 17 -2.61 -3.44 9.73
C LEU A 17 -3.64 -4.23 8.93
N ALA A 18 -3.26 -4.77 7.79
CA ALA A 18 -4.13 -5.63 6.99
C ALA A 18 -3.73 -7.09 7.20
N ASP A 19 -4.68 -7.91 7.58
CA ASP A 19 -4.50 -9.36 7.74
C ASP A 19 -5.60 -10.16 7.03
N SER A 20 -5.50 -11.46 7.09
CA SER A 20 -6.50 -12.43 6.65
C SER A 20 -6.63 -13.51 7.70
N LEU A 21 -7.63 -14.37 7.57
CA LEU A 21 -7.85 -15.49 8.48
C LEU A 21 -6.58 -16.36 8.64
N GLU A 22 -5.84 -16.55 7.54
CA GLU A 22 -4.62 -17.36 7.51
C GLU A 22 -3.39 -16.65 8.10
N SER A 23 -3.40 -15.31 8.13
CA SER A 23 -2.26 -14.50 8.54
C SER A 23 -2.50 -13.71 9.83
N ARG A 24 -3.64 -13.94 10.49
CA ARG A 24 -4.02 -13.20 11.69
C ARG A 24 -3.01 -13.39 12.82
N ASP A 25 -2.49 -12.29 13.35
CA ASP A 25 -1.56 -12.32 14.48
C ASP A 25 -1.96 -11.35 15.61
N VAL A 26 -2.70 -11.89 16.57
CA VAL A 26 -3.12 -11.16 17.77
C VAL A 26 -1.92 -10.70 18.61
N LYS A 27 -0.79 -11.45 18.58
CA LYS A 27 0.40 -11.07 19.35
C LYS A 27 1.06 -9.80 18.81
N LEU A 28 1.00 -9.58 17.49
CA LEU A 28 1.52 -8.35 16.89
C LEU A 28 0.70 -7.14 17.33
N PHE A 29 -0.62 -7.26 17.32
CA PHE A 29 -1.53 -6.23 17.82
C PHE A 29 -1.24 -5.91 19.30
N ASP A 30 -1.14 -6.94 20.13
CA ASP A 30 -0.82 -6.80 21.55
C ASP A 30 0.54 -6.13 21.78
N CYS A 31 1.54 -6.49 20.97
CA CYS A 31 2.87 -5.89 21.04
C CYS A 31 2.81 -4.38 20.75
N ILE A 32 1.97 -3.96 19.80
CA ILE A 32 1.77 -2.55 19.48
C ILE A 32 1.13 -1.81 20.66
N VAL A 33 0.04 -2.35 21.22
CA VAL A 33 -0.63 -1.75 22.39
C VAL A 33 0.33 -1.65 23.56
N LYS A 34 1.05 -2.73 23.90
CA LYS A 34 2.05 -2.74 24.96
C LYS A 34 3.18 -1.75 24.73
N GLY A 35 3.60 -1.57 23.46
CA GLY A 35 4.63 -0.61 23.08
C GLY A 35 4.22 0.83 23.40
N HIS A 36 2.96 1.19 23.12
CA HIS A 36 2.43 2.51 23.47
C HIS A 36 2.25 2.70 24.96
N LEU A 37 1.83 1.66 25.68
CA LEU A 37 1.74 1.70 27.14
C LEU A 37 3.11 1.92 27.80
N ALA A 38 4.14 1.23 27.31
CA ALA A 38 5.50 1.39 27.80
C ALA A 38 6.03 2.84 27.59
N GLN A 39 5.56 3.52 26.56
CA GLN A 39 5.84 4.93 26.30
C GLN A 39 4.93 5.90 27.09
N LYS A 40 4.06 5.38 27.95
CA LYS A 40 3.10 6.15 28.78
C LYS A 40 2.13 6.98 27.94
N HIS A 41 1.81 6.54 26.71
CA HIS A 41 0.78 7.19 25.91
C HIS A 41 -0.61 6.88 26.49
N LYS A 42 -1.51 7.84 26.41
CA LYS A 42 -2.93 7.57 26.63
C LYS A 42 -3.50 6.93 25.36
N ILE A 43 -4.23 5.84 25.54
CA ILE A 43 -4.76 5.03 24.45
C ILE A 43 -6.28 4.98 24.57
N HIS A 44 -6.95 5.28 23.46
CA HIS A 44 -8.36 4.99 23.27
C HIS A 44 -8.47 3.74 22.41
N LEU A 45 -8.88 2.63 23.03
CA LEU A 45 -9.08 1.37 22.32
C LEU A 45 -10.56 1.17 22.04
N CYS A 46 -10.92 1.28 20.76
CA CYS A 46 -12.26 1.01 20.27
C CYS A 46 -12.38 -0.49 19.94
N VAL A 47 -13.21 -1.18 20.69
CA VAL A 47 -13.39 -2.64 20.59
C VAL A 47 -14.63 -2.92 19.75
N PHE A 48 -14.40 -3.40 18.53
CA PHE A 48 -15.44 -3.81 17.56
C PHE A 48 -15.54 -5.32 17.42
N GLU A 49 -14.58 -6.06 17.99
CA GLU A 49 -14.48 -7.49 17.79
C GLU A 49 -14.37 -8.25 19.11
N GLY A 50 -14.95 -9.46 19.13
CA GLY A 50 -14.82 -10.38 20.26
C GLY A 50 -15.71 -10.02 21.45
N VAL A 51 -15.26 -10.33 22.66
CA VAL A 51 -15.99 -10.11 23.89
C VAL A 51 -15.37 -8.94 24.65
N PHE A 52 -16.10 -7.86 24.82
CA PHE A 52 -15.61 -6.64 25.49
C PHE A 52 -15.03 -6.91 26.88
N LYS A 53 -15.68 -7.81 27.65
CA LYS A 53 -15.20 -8.20 28.96
C LYS A 53 -13.78 -8.76 28.95
N LYS A 54 -13.41 -9.54 27.92
CA LYS A 54 -12.04 -10.05 27.77
C LYS A 54 -11.02 -8.93 27.57
N ALA A 55 -11.40 -7.89 26.82
CA ALA A 55 -10.55 -6.71 26.65
C ALA A 55 -10.42 -5.94 27.98
N GLN A 56 -11.50 -5.81 28.75
CA GLN A 56 -11.47 -5.22 30.10
C GLN A 56 -10.52 -5.99 31.01
N ASP A 57 -10.68 -7.30 31.13
CA ASP A 57 -9.85 -8.15 31.98
C ASP A 57 -8.37 -8.06 31.60
N LYS A 58 -8.08 -7.99 30.30
CA LYS A 58 -6.70 -7.91 29.76
C LYS A 58 -6.01 -6.60 30.11
N PHE A 59 -6.72 -5.49 30.10
CA PHE A 59 -6.16 -4.15 30.28
C PHE A 59 -6.53 -3.50 31.61
N GLN A 60 -7.18 -4.24 32.51
CA GLN A 60 -7.67 -3.74 33.80
C GLN A 60 -6.59 -3.08 34.68
N SER A 61 -5.33 -3.55 34.57
CA SER A 61 -4.21 -3.01 35.34
C SER A 61 -3.61 -1.73 34.77
N SER A 62 -4.06 -1.29 33.58
CA SER A 62 -3.44 -0.17 32.86
C SER A 62 -4.28 1.09 32.95
N SER A 63 -3.84 2.07 33.73
CA SER A 63 -4.55 3.35 33.92
C SER A 63 -4.54 4.25 32.67
N ASN A 64 -3.70 3.97 31.69
CA ASN A 64 -3.53 4.78 30.49
C ASN A 64 -4.35 4.27 29.30
N ILE A 65 -5.22 3.27 29.47
CA ILE A 65 -6.12 2.79 28.43
C ILE A 65 -7.56 3.14 28.79
N THR A 66 -8.27 3.75 27.85
CA THR A 66 -9.72 3.92 27.88
C THR A 66 -10.32 2.98 26.84
N LEU A 67 -11.19 2.08 27.29
CA LEU A 67 -11.87 1.11 26.42
C LEU A 67 -13.24 1.66 26.01
N HIS A 68 -13.52 1.61 24.72
CA HIS A 68 -14.81 1.97 24.13
C HIS A 68 -15.46 0.73 23.55
N ASN A 69 -16.70 0.43 23.96
CA ASN A 69 -17.41 -0.78 23.54
C ASN A 69 -18.27 -0.51 22.30
N PHE A 70 -17.96 -1.17 21.21
CA PHE A 70 -18.71 -1.15 19.96
C PHE A 70 -19.19 -2.54 19.53
N VAL A 71 -19.01 -3.57 20.40
CA VAL A 71 -19.21 -5.00 20.03
C VAL A 71 -20.66 -5.38 19.91
N SER A 72 -21.59 -4.77 20.47
CA SER A 72 -22.97 -5.20 20.27
C SER A 72 -24.05 -4.34 20.90
N GLY A 73 -25.01 -4.37 20.26
CA GLY A 73 -26.40 -4.47 20.21
C GLY A 73 -27.25 -3.81 21.27
N ASP A 74 -26.74 -3.58 22.41
CA ASP A 74 -27.52 -3.03 23.54
C ASP A 74 -27.30 -1.55 23.79
N ASN A 75 -26.51 -0.88 22.97
CA ASN A 75 -26.13 0.49 23.26
C ASN A 75 -26.61 1.47 22.20
N GLU A 76 -27.10 2.57 22.71
CA GLU A 76 -27.40 3.84 22.11
C GLU A 76 -26.34 4.39 21.15
N LEU A 77 -25.15 3.77 21.11
CA LEU A 77 -24.02 4.10 20.21
C LEU A 77 -24.15 3.55 18.77
N ARG A 78 -25.33 3.10 18.36
CA ARG A 78 -25.61 2.79 16.95
C ARG A 78 -25.82 4.04 16.11
N ASP A 79 -25.97 5.19 16.73
CA ASP A 79 -26.12 6.44 16.03
C ASP A 79 -24.80 6.90 15.41
N HIS A 80 -24.85 7.18 14.13
CA HIS A 80 -23.73 7.73 13.37
C HIS A 80 -23.12 8.96 14.07
N GLU A 81 -23.97 9.81 14.67
CA GLU A 81 -23.59 11.01 15.41
C GLU A 81 -22.73 10.67 16.64
N ALA A 82 -23.09 9.65 17.39
CA ALA A 82 -22.35 9.24 18.59
C ALA A 82 -20.93 8.73 18.27
N PHE A 83 -20.73 8.06 17.12
CA PHE A 83 -19.42 7.65 16.67
C PHE A 83 -18.56 8.85 16.26
N GLU A 84 -19.13 9.81 15.54
CA GLU A 84 -18.44 11.04 15.18
C GLU A 84 -18.11 11.88 16.42
N GLU A 85 -19.04 12.01 17.36
CA GLU A 85 -18.86 12.75 18.59
C GLU A 85 -17.75 12.16 19.47
N LEU A 86 -17.75 10.83 19.64
CA LEU A 86 -16.70 10.15 20.38
C LEU A 86 -15.31 10.45 19.77
N CYS A 87 -15.22 10.34 18.45
CA CYS A 87 -13.96 10.58 17.76
C CYS A 87 -13.50 12.03 17.79
N SER A 88 -14.43 12.98 17.92
CA SER A 88 -14.13 14.40 18.07
C SER A 88 -13.63 14.77 19.48
N GLY A 89 -13.98 13.98 20.49
CA GLY A 89 -13.63 14.20 21.89
C GLY A 89 -12.20 13.81 22.28
N PHE A 90 -11.41 13.22 21.38
CA PHE A 90 -10.05 12.80 21.69
C PHE A 90 -9.11 14.00 21.91
N LEU A 91 -8.40 13.97 23.04
CA LEU A 91 -7.54 15.03 23.50
C LEU A 91 -6.12 14.99 22.90
N ASN A 92 -5.29 15.95 23.33
CA ASN A 92 -3.93 16.13 22.82
C ASN A 92 -3.00 14.95 23.12
N ASN A 93 -2.21 14.54 22.10
CA ASN A 93 -1.14 13.56 22.20
C ASN A 93 -1.59 12.13 22.54
N GLU A 94 -2.83 11.81 22.27
CA GLU A 94 -3.43 10.49 22.49
C GLU A 94 -3.29 9.60 21.27
N VAL A 95 -3.39 8.30 21.51
CA VAL A 95 -3.34 7.25 20.47
C VAL A 95 -4.71 6.60 20.38
N VAL A 96 -5.25 6.52 19.17
CA VAL A 96 -6.52 5.83 18.90
C VAL A 96 -6.20 4.51 18.23
N ILE A 97 -6.72 3.43 18.82
CA ILE A 97 -6.56 2.07 18.29
C ILE A 97 -7.94 1.48 18.04
N ILE A 98 -8.14 0.96 16.83
CA ILE A 98 -9.38 0.30 16.42
C ILE A 98 -9.05 -1.13 16.06
N ASP A 99 -9.63 -2.09 16.77
CA ASP A 99 -9.29 -3.51 16.64
C ASP A 99 -9.83 -4.14 15.35
N SER A 100 -10.96 -3.64 14.81
CA SER A 100 -11.52 -4.13 13.56
C SER A 100 -12.17 -3.03 12.73
N LEU A 101 -11.47 -2.59 11.69
CA LEU A 101 -12.01 -1.64 10.70
C LEU A 101 -13.12 -2.28 9.87
N ALA A 102 -13.01 -3.58 9.57
CA ALA A 102 -14.03 -4.30 8.80
C ALA A 102 -15.37 -4.28 9.54
N ASN A 103 -15.37 -4.58 10.84
CA ASN A 103 -16.60 -4.52 11.65
C ASN A 103 -17.14 -3.09 11.78
N ALA A 104 -16.29 -2.09 11.91
CA ALA A 104 -16.70 -0.69 11.91
C ALA A 104 -17.39 -0.31 10.58
N ILE A 105 -16.84 -0.74 9.44
CA ILE A 105 -17.43 -0.51 8.11
C ILE A 105 -18.77 -1.23 7.97
N LEU A 106 -18.89 -2.47 8.45
CA LEU A 106 -20.13 -3.23 8.42
C LEU A 106 -21.22 -2.58 9.27
N GLN A 107 -20.84 -1.98 10.40
CA GLN A 107 -21.79 -1.36 11.34
C GLN A 107 -22.21 0.04 10.89
N TYR A 108 -21.29 0.87 10.45
CA TYR A 108 -21.51 2.29 10.18
C TYR A 108 -21.48 2.66 8.70
N GLY A 109 -21.07 1.75 7.84
CA GLY A 109 -20.88 2.00 6.42
C GLY A 109 -19.53 2.62 6.07
N LEU A 110 -19.09 2.38 4.85
CA LEU A 110 -17.79 2.82 4.34
C LEU A 110 -17.65 4.35 4.33
N SER A 111 -18.71 5.05 3.93
CA SER A 111 -18.68 6.51 3.78
C SER A 111 -18.44 7.23 5.11
N LEU A 112 -19.14 6.80 6.17
CA LEU A 112 -18.98 7.41 7.50
C LEU A 112 -17.61 7.07 8.07
N CYS A 113 -17.20 5.81 8.02
CA CYS A 113 -15.87 5.41 8.47
C CYS A 113 -14.78 6.23 7.77
N TYR A 114 -14.88 6.41 6.45
CA TYR A 114 -13.89 7.21 5.72
C TYR A 114 -13.84 8.67 6.19
N LYS A 115 -15.00 9.33 6.39
CA LYS A 115 -15.08 10.70 6.92
C LYS A 115 -14.42 10.80 8.29
N VAL A 116 -14.77 9.90 9.21
CA VAL A 116 -14.25 9.88 10.59
C VAL A 116 -12.73 9.68 10.58
N PHE A 117 -12.22 8.70 9.82
CA PHE A 117 -10.78 8.47 9.76
C PHE A 117 -10.01 9.60 9.09
N ASN A 118 -10.60 10.25 8.08
CA ASN A 118 -10.01 11.44 7.48
C ASN A 118 -9.97 12.62 8.47
N PHE A 119 -11.02 12.79 9.26
CA PHE A 119 -11.06 13.79 10.35
C PHE A 119 -9.97 13.50 11.39
N LEU A 120 -9.89 12.25 11.89
CA LEU A 120 -8.87 11.86 12.86
C LEU A 120 -7.44 12.04 12.32
N ARG A 121 -7.21 11.68 11.05
CA ARG A 121 -5.91 11.88 10.41
C ARG A 121 -5.48 13.34 10.39
N ASN A 122 -6.42 14.25 10.10
CA ASN A 122 -6.16 15.67 10.01
C ASN A 122 -6.08 16.34 11.39
N ASN A 123 -6.55 15.69 12.44
CA ASN A 123 -6.46 16.20 13.80
C ASN A 123 -5.00 16.18 14.27
N LYS A 124 -4.38 17.37 14.34
CA LYS A 124 -3.00 17.54 14.78
C LYS A 124 -2.78 17.17 16.25
N ALA A 125 -3.84 17.20 17.05
CA ALA A 125 -3.79 16.85 18.47
C ALA A 125 -3.54 15.36 18.72
N LEU A 126 -4.06 14.48 17.86
CA LEU A 126 -3.81 13.06 17.97
C LEU A 126 -2.38 12.72 17.58
N LYS A 127 -1.75 11.84 18.36
CA LYS A 127 -0.40 11.36 18.07
C LYS A 127 -0.40 10.35 16.93
N GLN A 128 -1.24 9.32 17.04
CA GLN A 128 -1.26 8.22 16.09
C GLN A 128 -2.64 7.55 16.07
N ILE A 129 -2.99 7.03 14.91
CA ILE A 129 -4.17 6.20 14.68
C ILE A 129 -3.67 4.85 14.19
N ILE A 130 -4.18 3.77 14.78
CA ILE A 130 -3.85 2.40 14.41
C ILE A 130 -5.15 1.64 14.21
N THR A 131 -5.29 0.97 13.09
CA THR A 131 -6.46 0.13 12.83
C THR A 131 -6.07 -1.19 12.19
N VAL A 132 -6.84 -2.22 12.49
CA VAL A 132 -6.70 -3.55 11.90
C VAL A 132 -7.81 -3.76 10.87
N LEU A 133 -7.44 -4.20 9.68
CA LEU A 133 -8.36 -4.54 8.61
C LEU A 133 -8.29 -6.03 8.32
N HIS A 134 -9.33 -6.76 8.67
CA HIS A 134 -9.51 -8.16 8.31
C HIS A 134 -10.07 -8.22 6.88
N LYS A 135 -9.21 -8.49 5.90
CA LYS A 135 -9.57 -8.44 4.46
C LYS A 135 -10.68 -9.42 4.09
N ASP A 136 -10.73 -10.55 4.77
CA ASP A 136 -11.68 -11.63 4.48
C ASP A 136 -13.10 -11.34 4.97
N LEU A 137 -13.27 -10.37 5.87
CA LEU A 137 -14.58 -9.97 6.37
C LEU A 137 -15.32 -9.02 5.42
N LEU A 138 -14.62 -8.44 4.45
CA LEU A 138 -15.23 -7.52 3.50
C LEU A 138 -15.75 -8.30 2.29
N SER A 139 -17.03 -8.09 1.97
CA SER A 139 -17.63 -8.60 0.73
C SER A 139 -16.96 -8.01 -0.51
N SER A 140 -17.20 -8.63 -1.68
CA SER A 140 -16.69 -8.13 -2.97
C SER A 140 -17.01 -6.65 -3.20
N ASP A 141 -18.21 -6.21 -2.81
CA ASP A 141 -18.67 -4.83 -2.97
C ASP A 141 -17.90 -3.84 -2.09
N LEU A 142 -17.39 -4.30 -0.95
CA LEU A 142 -16.59 -3.51 -0.02
C LEU A 142 -15.08 -3.72 -0.21
N SER A 143 -14.66 -4.54 -1.17
CA SER A 143 -13.24 -4.78 -1.46
C SER A 143 -12.48 -3.50 -1.80
N GLN A 144 -13.16 -2.51 -2.37
CA GLN A 144 -12.63 -1.18 -2.64
C GLN A 144 -12.28 -0.40 -1.36
N ALA A 145 -12.81 -0.78 -0.19
CA ALA A 145 -12.50 -0.14 1.08
C ALA A 145 -10.99 -0.10 1.34
N THR A 146 -10.29 -1.20 1.03
CA THR A 146 -8.84 -1.28 1.15
C THR A 146 -8.13 -0.20 0.35
N LEU A 147 -8.59 0.09 -0.88
CA LEU A 147 -8.01 1.13 -1.74
C LEU A 147 -8.25 2.54 -1.14
N TYR A 148 -9.47 2.81 -0.66
CA TYR A 148 -9.79 4.10 -0.05
C TYR A 148 -8.95 4.33 1.21
N PHE A 149 -8.88 3.34 2.10
CA PHE A 149 -8.07 3.48 3.32
C PHE A 149 -6.58 3.52 3.03
N ASN A 150 -6.09 2.81 2.01
CA ASN A 150 -4.70 2.94 1.58
C ASN A 150 -4.32 4.38 1.21
N ASN A 151 -5.25 5.19 0.72
CA ASN A 151 -4.98 6.59 0.42
C ASN A 151 -4.85 7.46 1.69
N LEU A 152 -5.56 7.10 2.76
CA LEU A 152 -5.52 7.82 4.04
C LEU A 152 -4.29 7.46 4.87
N VAL A 153 -3.83 6.21 4.82
CA VAL A 153 -2.79 5.73 5.73
C VAL A 153 -1.40 6.23 5.36
N THR A 154 -0.59 6.47 6.40
CA THR A 154 0.81 6.82 6.27
C THR A 154 1.67 5.57 6.18
N LEU A 155 1.30 4.52 6.93
CA LEU A 155 1.95 3.23 6.94
C LEU A 155 0.92 2.12 6.75
N ASN A 156 1.01 1.41 5.65
CA ASN A 156 0.25 0.18 5.41
C ASN A 156 1.14 -1.02 5.69
N ILE A 157 0.67 -1.94 6.53
CA ILE A 157 1.37 -3.19 6.89
C ILE A 157 0.45 -4.33 6.50
N ASP A 158 0.85 -5.13 5.53
CA ASP A 158 0.16 -6.33 5.10
C ASP A 158 0.82 -7.56 5.69
N ILE A 159 0.09 -8.30 6.52
CA ILE A 159 0.56 -9.53 7.14
C ILE A 159 0.27 -10.66 6.16
N GLN A 160 1.34 -11.30 5.68
CA GLN A 160 1.25 -12.40 4.74
C GLN A 160 1.17 -13.74 5.47
N PRO A 161 0.43 -14.72 4.92
CA PRO A 161 0.39 -16.06 5.49
C PRO A 161 1.79 -16.69 5.51
N LYS A 162 1.96 -17.66 6.39
CA LYS A 162 3.22 -18.41 6.51
C LYS A 162 3.49 -19.15 5.20
N PHE A 163 4.66 -18.93 4.64
CA PHE A 163 5.09 -19.60 3.42
C PHE A 163 6.38 -20.39 3.69
N MET A 164 6.27 -21.71 3.81
CA MET A 164 7.37 -22.66 4.00
C MET A 164 8.29 -22.43 5.21
N THR A 165 8.07 -21.41 6.02
CA THR A 165 8.86 -21.08 7.21
C THR A 165 7.95 -20.82 8.40
N ASP A 166 8.46 -21.02 9.63
CA ASP A 166 7.69 -20.69 10.86
C ASP A 166 7.58 -19.19 11.11
N SER A 167 8.30 -18.37 10.36
CA SER A 167 8.24 -16.91 10.44
C SER A 167 7.09 -16.36 9.60
N LEU A 168 6.41 -15.36 10.15
CA LEU A 168 5.43 -14.56 9.41
C LEU A 168 6.13 -13.45 8.63
N ARG A 169 5.58 -13.08 7.48
CA ARG A 169 6.10 -11.99 6.65
C ARG A 169 5.21 -10.77 6.75
N LEU A 170 5.83 -9.62 6.78
CA LEU A 170 5.19 -8.32 6.70
C LEU A 170 5.65 -7.62 5.44
N CYS A 171 4.68 -7.23 4.62
CA CYS A 171 4.91 -6.31 3.51
C CYS A 171 4.43 -4.94 3.96
N TYR A 172 5.32 -3.95 4.06
CA TYR A 172 4.87 -2.62 4.47
C TYR A 172 5.23 -1.55 3.45
N GLN A 173 4.34 -0.57 3.38
CA GLN A 173 4.47 0.60 2.52
C GLN A 173 4.37 1.85 3.38
N TYR A 174 5.45 2.59 3.46
CA TYR A 174 5.51 3.85 4.18
C TYR A 174 5.53 5.02 3.20
N LYS A 175 4.57 5.93 3.36
CA LYS A 175 4.44 7.15 2.58
C LYS A 175 5.11 8.31 3.31
N LYS A 176 6.20 8.82 2.73
CA LYS A 176 6.86 10.03 3.24
C LYS A 176 6.04 11.26 2.90
N SER A 177 6.19 12.32 3.69
CA SER A 177 5.56 13.64 3.46
C SER A 177 5.88 14.23 2.07
N GLY A 178 7.02 13.88 1.47
CA GLY A 178 7.41 14.27 0.12
C GLY A 178 6.86 13.39 -1.00
N GLY A 179 5.85 12.52 -0.72
CA GLY A 179 5.21 11.65 -1.72
C GLY A 179 5.98 10.37 -2.07
N ARG A 180 7.23 10.21 -1.62
CA ARG A 180 7.99 8.98 -1.87
C ARG A 180 7.43 7.83 -1.03
N ILE A 181 7.18 6.70 -1.68
CA ILE A 181 6.75 5.45 -1.02
C ILE A 181 7.98 4.55 -0.84
N ILE A 182 8.15 4.05 0.39
CA ILE A 182 9.15 3.02 0.74
C ILE A 182 8.37 1.73 0.94
N SER A 183 8.69 0.71 0.13
CA SER A 183 8.11 -0.62 0.25
C SER A 183 9.21 -1.60 0.64
N GLU A 184 9.02 -2.32 1.74
CA GLU A 184 9.97 -3.31 2.25
C GLU A 184 9.23 -4.53 2.77
N ILE A 185 9.96 -5.66 2.79
CA ILE A 185 9.48 -6.92 3.32
C ILE A 185 10.38 -7.28 4.50
N GLU A 186 9.78 -7.57 5.64
CA GLU A 186 10.46 -8.06 6.83
C GLU A 186 9.81 -9.38 7.29
N GLU A 187 10.62 -10.32 7.70
CA GLU A 187 10.15 -11.47 8.45
C GLU A 187 10.18 -11.15 9.93
N TYR A 188 9.18 -11.61 10.67
CA TYR A 188 9.14 -11.41 12.10
C TYR A 188 8.80 -12.69 12.85
N ARG A 189 9.29 -12.75 14.07
CA ARG A 189 8.98 -13.79 15.03
C ARG A 189 8.94 -13.20 16.43
N PHE A 190 8.29 -13.90 17.34
CA PHE A 190 8.30 -13.53 18.75
C PHE A 190 9.24 -14.46 19.50
N GLU A 191 10.20 -13.89 20.25
CA GLU A 191 10.96 -14.59 21.26
C GLU A 191 10.45 -14.11 22.63
N GLY A 192 9.59 -14.93 23.24
CA GLY A 192 8.81 -14.51 24.41
C GLY A 192 7.86 -13.35 24.07
N GLU A 193 8.08 -12.20 24.70
CA GLU A 193 7.33 -10.95 24.40
C GLU A 193 8.04 -10.02 23.44
N SER A 194 9.28 -10.32 23.04
CA SER A 194 10.07 -9.47 22.17
C SER A 194 9.80 -9.76 20.71
N LEU A 195 9.44 -8.72 19.96
CA LEU A 195 9.32 -8.78 18.51
C LEU A 195 10.70 -8.67 17.86
N ILE A 196 11.09 -9.70 17.12
CA ILE A 196 12.33 -9.72 16.33
C ILE A 196 11.94 -9.62 14.86
N THR A 197 12.53 -8.67 14.15
CA THR A 197 12.30 -8.46 12.73
C THR A 197 13.61 -8.61 11.97
N THR A 198 13.55 -9.33 10.84
CA THR A 198 14.69 -9.52 9.94
C THR A 198 14.28 -9.03 8.55
N LYS A 199 15.07 -8.15 7.97
CA LYS A 199 14.82 -7.64 6.63
C LYS A 199 15.06 -8.73 5.59
N VAL A 200 14.07 -8.99 4.74
CA VAL A 200 14.21 -9.91 3.62
C VAL A 200 14.85 -9.14 2.46
N ALA A 201 16.03 -9.60 2.03
CA ALA A 201 16.65 -9.03 0.84
C ALA A 201 15.74 -9.30 -0.37
N LYS A 202 15.48 -8.25 -1.17
CA LYS A 202 14.81 -8.45 -2.46
C LYS A 202 15.67 -9.42 -3.26
N PRO A 203 15.11 -10.50 -3.83
CA PRO A 203 15.88 -11.35 -4.71
C PRO A 203 16.39 -10.49 -5.87
N ASP A 204 17.70 -10.49 -6.08
CA ASP A 204 18.30 -9.85 -7.25
C ASP A 204 17.68 -10.49 -8.49
N ALA A 205 17.01 -9.68 -9.30
CA ALA A 205 16.39 -10.15 -10.55
C ALA A 205 17.42 -10.88 -11.43
N ASP A 206 18.66 -10.41 -11.43
CA ASP A 206 19.77 -11.01 -12.18
C ASP A 206 20.14 -12.41 -11.63
N LYS A 207 20.05 -12.64 -10.31
CA LYS A 207 20.30 -13.96 -9.70
C LYS A 207 19.14 -14.94 -9.91
N LEU A 208 17.91 -14.44 -10.06
CA LEU A 208 16.77 -15.27 -10.44
C LEU A 208 16.87 -15.69 -11.90
N LEU A 209 17.23 -14.79 -12.79
CA LEU A 209 17.44 -15.09 -14.20
C LEU A 209 18.58 -16.08 -14.41
N THR A 210 19.67 -15.99 -13.66
CA THR A 210 20.79 -16.93 -13.73
C THR A 210 20.47 -18.30 -13.11
N LYS A 211 19.54 -18.38 -12.14
CA LYS A 211 19.11 -19.67 -11.57
C LYS A 211 18.06 -20.40 -12.41
N ILE A 212 17.31 -19.67 -13.23
CA ILE A 212 16.34 -20.25 -14.17
C ILE A 212 17.06 -20.76 -15.44
N ALA A 213 18.34 -20.49 -15.61
CA ALA A 213 19.15 -20.86 -16.77
C ALA A 213 20.14 -22.04 -16.58
N PRO A 214 19.77 -23.24 -16.08
CA PRO A 214 20.56 -24.42 -16.37
C PRO A 214 20.14 -25.10 -17.69
N ASN A 215 19.01 -24.74 -18.27
CA ASN A 215 18.60 -25.09 -19.63
C ASN A 215 18.06 -23.80 -20.26
N SER A 216 18.96 -22.98 -20.76
CA SER A 216 18.56 -21.85 -21.59
C SER A 216 17.93 -22.42 -22.86
N VAL A 217 16.63 -22.59 -22.83
CA VAL A 217 15.85 -22.66 -24.06
C VAL A 217 16.14 -21.32 -24.74
N ASN A 218 16.88 -21.39 -25.87
CA ASN A 218 17.16 -20.18 -26.63
C ASN A 218 15.82 -19.50 -26.91
N PRO A 219 15.67 -18.20 -26.67
CA PRO A 219 14.43 -17.50 -26.98
C PRO A 219 14.01 -17.70 -28.45
N GLU A 220 14.95 -18.02 -29.33
CA GLU A 220 14.75 -18.35 -30.75
C GLU A 220 13.99 -19.67 -30.94
N ASP A 221 14.13 -20.64 -30.00
CA ASP A 221 13.44 -21.94 -30.06
C ASP A 221 11.96 -21.83 -29.60
N LEU A 222 11.60 -20.71 -28.94
CA LEU A 222 10.24 -20.45 -28.44
C LEU A 222 9.41 -19.55 -29.37
N THR A 223 10.04 -18.94 -30.38
CA THR A 223 9.36 -18.01 -31.28
C THR A 223 9.48 -18.46 -32.74
N THR A 224 8.40 -18.24 -33.51
CA THR A 224 8.42 -18.40 -34.96
C THR A 224 9.19 -17.28 -35.67
N PHE A 225 9.64 -16.28 -34.92
CA PHE A 225 10.38 -15.12 -35.44
C PHE A 225 11.86 -15.24 -35.08
N LYS A 226 12.70 -14.99 -36.06
CA LYS A 226 14.15 -14.94 -35.90
C LYS A 226 14.53 -13.68 -35.10
N ILE A 227 14.93 -13.83 -33.86
CA ILE A 227 15.23 -12.70 -32.95
C ILE A 227 16.64 -12.16 -33.18
N ARG A 228 17.58 -13.04 -33.58
CA ARG A 228 18.96 -12.65 -33.82
C ARG A 228 19.24 -12.59 -35.32
N LEU A 229 19.83 -11.47 -35.75
CA LEU A 229 20.34 -11.32 -37.09
C LEU A 229 21.66 -12.10 -37.26
N THR A 230 21.80 -12.81 -38.35
CA THR A 230 23.10 -13.38 -38.75
C THR A 230 24.10 -12.27 -39.06
N ASP A 231 25.39 -12.59 -39.05
CA ASP A 231 26.40 -11.58 -39.30
C ASP A 231 26.31 -11.02 -40.76
N GLU A 232 25.81 -11.82 -41.69
CA GLU A 232 25.50 -11.36 -43.05
C GLU A 232 24.33 -10.39 -43.10
N GLU A 233 23.29 -10.64 -42.32
CA GLU A 233 22.12 -9.76 -42.20
C GLU A 233 22.47 -8.45 -41.49
N LYS A 234 23.36 -8.46 -40.51
CA LYS A 234 23.90 -7.25 -39.87
C LYS A 234 24.69 -6.42 -40.86
N LEU A 235 25.59 -7.06 -41.62
CA LEU A 235 26.36 -6.38 -42.65
C LEU A 235 25.44 -5.81 -43.74
N SER A 236 24.40 -6.51 -44.13
CA SER A 236 23.42 -6.03 -45.11
C SER A 236 22.65 -4.83 -44.58
N ARG A 237 22.22 -4.89 -43.34
CA ARG A 237 21.55 -3.77 -42.66
C ARG A 237 22.45 -2.53 -42.57
N ASP A 238 23.69 -2.73 -42.17
CA ASP A 238 24.65 -1.63 -41.99
C ASP A 238 25.09 -0.99 -43.36
N ARG A 239 24.82 -1.68 -44.46
CA ARG A 239 25.03 -1.16 -45.83
C ARG A 239 23.85 -0.36 -46.38
N VAL A 240 22.69 -0.45 -45.73
CA VAL A 240 21.51 0.30 -46.16
C VAL A 240 21.70 1.76 -45.78
N VAL A 241 21.82 2.60 -46.78
CA VAL A 241 21.84 4.05 -46.58
C VAL A 241 20.42 4.52 -46.39
N LEU A 242 20.11 4.95 -45.17
CA LEU A 242 18.78 5.47 -44.84
C LEU A 242 18.65 6.90 -45.42
N PRO A 243 17.58 7.18 -46.18
CA PRO A 243 17.45 8.44 -46.92
C PRO A 243 17.34 9.70 -46.03
N TYR A 244 17.13 9.51 -44.75
CA TYR A 244 16.96 10.58 -43.75
C TYR A 244 18.18 10.76 -42.81
N LEU A 245 19.24 9.95 -42.95
CA LEU A 245 20.46 10.15 -42.19
C LEU A 245 21.45 10.95 -43.03
N PRO A 246 22.09 11.99 -42.48
CA PRO A 246 23.15 12.70 -43.20
C PRO A 246 24.28 11.73 -43.49
N SER A 247 24.66 11.61 -44.77
CA SER A 247 25.78 10.76 -45.17
C SER A 247 27.07 11.35 -44.63
N ALA A 248 27.82 10.57 -43.86
CA ALA A 248 29.02 10.96 -43.13
C ALA A 248 30.20 11.45 -44.03
N ASN A 249 30.02 11.55 -45.35
CA ASN A 249 31.09 11.87 -46.33
C ASN A 249 30.76 12.98 -47.32
N LYS A 250 29.97 13.98 -46.97
CA LYS A 250 29.84 15.17 -47.81
C LYS A 250 29.98 16.42 -46.96
N GLU A 251 31.04 17.16 -47.23
CA GLU A 251 31.33 18.52 -46.76
C GLU A 251 30.39 19.58 -47.38
N ASP A 252 29.11 19.27 -47.51
CA ASP A 252 28.13 20.22 -48.04
C ASP A 252 27.10 20.54 -46.95
N PRO A 253 27.10 21.77 -46.40
CA PRO A 253 26.22 22.17 -45.32
C PRO A 253 24.73 22.31 -45.73
N SER A 254 24.38 21.94 -46.98
CA SER A 254 23.02 22.07 -47.51
C SER A 254 22.20 20.77 -47.51
N THR A 255 22.72 19.66 -46.98
CA THR A 255 21.99 18.39 -46.90
C THR A 255 21.49 18.12 -45.48
N GLU A 256 20.78 19.05 -44.91
CA GLU A 256 19.83 18.70 -43.85
C GLU A 256 18.72 17.88 -44.49
N GLY A 257 18.50 16.68 -44.00
CA GLY A 257 17.42 15.81 -44.46
C GLY A 257 16.07 16.47 -44.20
N HIS A 258 15.55 17.13 -45.21
CA HIS A 258 14.22 17.70 -45.18
C HIS A 258 13.22 16.61 -45.54
N ILE A 259 12.31 16.31 -44.62
CA ILE A 259 11.12 15.52 -44.91
C ILE A 259 10.16 16.46 -45.63
N PHE A 260 10.03 16.32 -46.95
CA PHE A 260 8.99 17.00 -47.72
C PHE A 260 7.70 16.16 -47.59
N TYR A 261 6.77 16.64 -46.81
CA TYR A 261 5.41 16.14 -46.81
C TYR A 261 4.60 17.01 -47.78
N GLN A 262 4.07 16.40 -48.80
CA GLN A 262 3.16 17.04 -49.74
C GLN A 262 1.78 16.52 -49.41
N PHE A 263 0.92 17.39 -48.92
CA PHE A 263 -0.46 17.04 -48.62
C PHE A 263 -1.13 16.49 -49.87
N ASP A 264 -1.74 15.31 -49.80
CA ASP A 264 -2.58 14.77 -50.83
C ASP A 264 -4.03 15.30 -50.58
N GLU A 265 -4.79 15.52 -51.69
CA GLU A 265 -6.22 15.96 -51.57
C GLU A 265 -7.12 14.98 -50.84
N VAL A 266 -6.59 13.79 -50.50
CA VAL A 266 -7.25 12.71 -49.75
C VAL A 266 -6.88 12.73 -48.25
N ASP A 267 -5.90 13.53 -47.85
CA ASP A 267 -5.61 13.75 -46.43
C ASP A 267 -6.79 14.56 -45.88
N ASP A 268 -7.64 13.82 -45.21
CA ASP A 268 -8.89 14.29 -44.59
C ASP A 268 -8.59 15.47 -43.68
N TRP A 269 -8.87 16.64 -44.15
CA TRP A 269 -8.93 17.80 -43.32
C TRP A 269 -10.27 17.74 -42.64
N ASP A 270 -10.31 17.09 -41.46
CA ASP A 270 -11.49 17.10 -40.57
C ASP A 270 -11.76 18.57 -40.23
N GLU A 271 -12.76 19.14 -40.90
CA GLU A 271 -13.29 20.46 -40.56
C GLU A 271 -14.07 20.43 -39.24
N GLU A 272 -14.33 19.25 -38.67
CA GLU A 272 -14.94 19.06 -37.38
C GLU A 272 -13.83 18.67 -36.38
N ASP A 273 -13.31 19.68 -35.66
CA ASP A 273 -12.47 19.45 -34.48
C ASP A 273 -13.33 18.74 -33.43
N PRO A 274 -13.05 17.46 -33.08
CA PRO A 274 -13.86 16.74 -32.10
C PRO A 274 -13.80 17.36 -30.68
N ASP A 275 -12.95 18.35 -30.47
CA ASP A 275 -12.80 19.04 -29.18
C ASP A 275 -13.65 20.30 -29.07
N ASP A 276 -14.28 20.78 -30.17
CA ASP A 276 -15.14 21.97 -30.14
C ASP A 276 -16.49 21.74 -29.41
N ASP A 277 -16.87 20.49 -29.17
CA ASP A 277 -18.10 20.12 -28.42
C ASP A 277 -17.87 19.95 -26.89
N LEU A 278 -16.65 20.22 -26.38
CA LEU A 278 -16.31 20.10 -24.97
C LEU A 278 -16.34 21.46 -24.23
N ASP A 279 -17.41 22.22 -24.40
CA ASP A 279 -17.77 23.30 -23.48
C ASP A 279 -18.32 22.71 -22.16
N ILE A 280 -17.43 22.53 -21.17
CA ILE A 280 -17.79 22.22 -19.77
C ILE A 280 -17.40 23.40 -18.88
#